data_da1fb8ebc4885724bb7bb9ec5cedecdc
#
_entry.id   da1fb8ebc4885724bb7bb9ec5cedecdc
#
_cell.length_a   1.000
_cell.length_b   1.000
_cell.length_c   1.000
_cell.angle_alpha   90.00
_cell.angle_beta   90.00
_cell.angle_gamma   90.00
#
_symmetry.space_group_name_H-M   'P 1'
#
loop_
_entity.id
_entity.type
_entity.pdbx_description
1 polymer ?
#
loop_
_entity_poly.entity_id
_entity_poly.type
_entity_poly.pdbx_seq_one_letter_code
_entity_poly.pdbx_strand_id
1 'polypeptide(L)'
;MTDTLEQPRSRLKHRHRLPVRLWHWLNLWCLIVLLMSGLQIFNAHPALYWGSASNFDNPWLEMYAIRGTDGDIQGQTALGPWVFDTTGVLGYSSSNGQSTVRGFPDWLTLPSYQFLTMGRLWHFFFAWLFAGAGALFALYALFSGHLKRDLWLPASQWRGLGRDVLDHLRLRFHGTRGGYNGLQKLSYLGVLFVALPMMVVTGMCMSPTVNAAAPWLLDLLGGRQSARSIHFIIAGSLVLFVIIHLLMVILSGPIRQIRDMLTGGRCQTPAAETQRSAYHETK
;
A
#
# COMPACT_ATOMS: atom_id res chain seq x y z
N MET A 1 8.09 61.76 -11.18
CA MET A 1 7.68 60.88 -10.05
C MET A 1 7.00 59.67 -10.69
N THR A 2 7.78 58.63 -10.99
CA THR A 2 7.29 57.38 -11.59
C THR A 2 7.06 56.41 -10.46
N ASP A 3 5.79 56.24 -10.13
CA ASP A 3 5.32 55.28 -9.11
C ASP A 3 5.44 53.88 -9.71
N THR A 4 6.51 53.18 -9.38
CA THR A 4 6.73 51.76 -9.74
C THR A 4 5.81 50.95 -8.85
N LEU A 5 4.64 50.59 -9.37
CA LEU A 5 3.75 49.61 -8.78
C LEU A 5 4.50 48.29 -8.64
N GLU A 6 5.02 47.99 -7.45
CA GLU A 6 5.55 46.67 -7.11
C GLU A 6 4.43 45.63 -7.30
N GLN A 7 4.56 44.83 -8.32
CA GLN A 7 3.68 43.66 -8.50
C GLN A 7 3.84 42.71 -7.30
N PRO A 8 2.74 42.32 -6.63
CA PRO A 8 2.82 41.42 -5.50
C PRO A 8 3.47 40.10 -5.93
N ARG A 9 4.63 39.83 -5.37
CA ARG A 9 5.36 38.56 -5.59
C ARG A 9 4.44 37.40 -5.22
N SER A 10 3.98 36.63 -6.23
CA SER A 10 3.19 35.43 -6.04
C SER A 10 3.96 34.49 -5.12
N ARG A 11 3.46 34.22 -3.91
CA ARG A 11 4.06 33.25 -3.00
C ARG A 11 3.90 31.87 -3.63
N LEU A 12 5.00 31.32 -4.12
CA LEU A 12 5.06 29.94 -4.64
C LEU A 12 4.76 28.96 -3.48
N LYS A 13 3.59 28.37 -3.50
CA LYS A 13 3.21 27.36 -2.53
C LYS A 13 3.65 25.99 -3.02
N HIS A 14 4.44 25.26 -2.24
CA HIS A 14 4.79 23.89 -2.56
C HIS A 14 3.55 22.98 -2.54
N ARG A 15 3.34 22.20 -3.59
CA ARG A 15 2.24 21.25 -3.71
C ARG A 15 2.38 20.11 -2.69
N HIS A 16 3.62 19.62 -2.48
CA HIS A 16 3.94 18.53 -1.56
C HIS A 16 4.96 19.00 -0.52
N ARG A 17 4.59 18.93 0.76
CA ARG A 17 5.47 19.27 1.87
C ARG A 17 6.56 18.22 2.05
N LEU A 18 7.72 18.60 2.57
CA LEU A 18 8.87 17.70 2.75
C LEU A 18 8.53 16.44 3.57
N PRO A 19 7.83 16.50 4.72
CA PRO A 19 7.49 15.28 5.47
C PRO A 19 6.65 14.27 4.66
N VAL A 20 5.72 14.76 3.82
CA VAL A 20 4.90 13.90 2.95
C VAL A 20 5.77 13.19 1.91
N ARG A 21 6.73 13.91 1.33
CA ARG A 21 7.66 13.36 0.33
C ARG A 21 8.59 12.33 0.92
N LEU A 22 9.17 12.61 2.07
CA LEU A 22 10.06 11.68 2.79
C LEU A 22 9.30 10.42 3.18
N TRP A 23 8.09 10.55 3.73
CA TRP A 23 7.23 9.43 4.08
C TRP A 23 6.87 8.58 2.85
N HIS A 24 6.52 9.22 1.74
CA HIS A 24 6.17 8.51 0.51
C HIS A 24 7.32 7.63 -0.01
N TRP A 25 8.53 8.17 -0.12
CA TRP A 25 9.67 7.43 -0.64
C TRP A 25 10.17 6.35 0.33
N LEU A 26 10.20 6.66 1.63
CA LEU A 26 10.54 5.67 2.65
C LEU A 26 9.53 4.52 2.65
N ASN A 27 8.23 4.85 2.55
CA ASN A 27 7.16 3.86 2.50
C ASN A 27 7.27 2.95 1.28
N LEU A 28 7.60 3.51 0.11
CA LEU A 28 7.85 2.72 -1.11
C LEU A 28 8.94 1.65 -0.87
N TRP A 29 10.09 2.05 -0.33
CA TRP A 29 11.17 1.12 -0.04
C TRP A 29 10.78 0.07 1.01
N CYS A 30 10.15 0.51 2.10
CA CYS A 30 9.68 -0.42 3.13
C CYS A 30 8.71 -1.44 2.56
N LEU A 31 7.72 -1.02 1.75
CA LEU A 31 6.72 -1.93 1.20
C LEU A 31 7.32 -2.95 0.22
N ILE A 32 8.29 -2.55 -0.62
CA ILE A 32 8.99 -3.49 -1.50
C ILE A 32 9.70 -4.57 -0.69
N VAL A 33 10.51 -4.17 0.30
CA VAL A 33 11.24 -5.13 1.13
C VAL A 33 10.32 -5.99 1.97
N LEU A 34 9.27 -5.40 2.56
CA LEU A 34 8.27 -6.12 3.36
C LEU A 34 7.49 -7.13 2.52
N LEU A 35 7.10 -6.78 1.29
CA LEU A 35 6.45 -7.71 0.38
C LEU A 35 7.38 -8.89 0.07
N MET A 36 8.57 -8.62 -0.47
CA MET A 36 9.50 -9.67 -0.88
C MET A 36 9.93 -10.57 0.28
N SER A 37 10.21 -10.00 1.45
CA SER A 37 10.56 -10.78 2.64
C SER A 37 9.35 -11.52 3.23
N GLY A 38 8.16 -10.94 3.15
CA GLY A 38 6.91 -11.60 3.56
C GLY A 38 6.58 -12.82 2.70
N LEU A 39 6.76 -12.73 1.38
CA LEU A 39 6.61 -13.87 0.46
C LEU A 39 7.66 -14.95 0.74
N GLN A 40 8.89 -14.57 1.13
CA GLN A 40 9.91 -15.53 1.56
C GLN A 40 9.51 -16.26 2.86
N ILE A 41 8.91 -15.55 3.82
CA ILE A 41 8.37 -16.19 5.03
C ILE A 41 7.23 -17.13 4.68
N PHE A 42 6.34 -16.71 3.78
CA PHE A 42 5.21 -17.53 3.31
C PHE A 42 5.66 -18.84 2.65
N ASN A 43 6.77 -18.84 1.92
CA ASN A 43 7.35 -20.04 1.30
C ASN A 43 7.71 -21.16 2.28
N ALA A 44 7.88 -20.84 3.57
CA ALA A 44 8.13 -21.87 4.58
C ALA A 44 6.89 -22.75 4.88
N HIS A 45 5.70 -22.20 4.67
CA HIS A 45 4.42 -22.91 4.78
C HIS A 45 3.39 -22.20 3.89
N PRO A 46 3.33 -22.54 2.59
CA PRO A 46 2.56 -21.80 1.60
C PRO A 46 1.07 -22.18 1.60
N ALA A 47 0.45 -22.18 2.78
CA ALA A 47 -0.97 -22.44 2.97
C ALA A 47 -1.55 -21.49 4.02
N LEU A 48 -2.81 -21.12 3.89
CA LEU A 48 -3.54 -20.21 4.77
C LEU A 48 -4.83 -20.85 5.29
N TYR A 49 -5.13 -20.57 6.55
CA TYR A 49 -6.26 -21.13 7.28
C TYR A 49 -7.02 -20.03 8.02
N TRP A 50 -8.22 -20.35 8.49
CA TRP A 50 -8.97 -19.56 9.45
C TRP A 50 -8.93 -20.21 10.85
N GLY A 51 -9.03 -19.41 11.90
CA GLY A 51 -9.05 -19.88 13.28
C GLY A 51 -7.69 -19.80 13.98
N SER A 52 -7.53 -20.57 15.04
CA SER A 52 -6.33 -20.51 15.90
C SER A 52 -5.25 -21.50 15.49
N ALA A 53 -5.61 -22.63 14.89
CA ALA A 53 -4.71 -23.72 14.48
C ALA A 53 -4.71 -23.93 12.95
N SER A 54 -3.62 -24.53 12.44
CA SER A 54 -3.54 -24.95 11.05
C SER A 54 -4.41 -26.20 10.85
N ASN A 55 -5.46 -26.07 10.05
CA ASN A 55 -6.26 -27.20 9.61
C ASN A 55 -5.76 -27.65 8.24
N PHE A 56 -4.82 -28.62 8.23
CA PHE A 56 -4.16 -29.09 7.01
C PHE A 56 -5.12 -29.73 6.01
N ASP A 57 -6.29 -30.19 6.45
CA ASP A 57 -7.30 -30.79 5.59
C ASP A 57 -8.16 -29.75 4.87
N ASN A 58 -8.12 -28.46 5.32
CA ASN A 58 -8.99 -27.43 4.77
C ASN A 58 -8.33 -26.04 4.71
N PRO A 59 -7.24 -25.89 3.95
CA PRO A 59 -6.68 -24.57 3.65
C PRO A 59 -7.63 -23.79 2.72
N TRP A 60 -7.81 -22.49 2.94
CA TRP A 60 -8.55 -21.67 2.00
C TRP A 60 -7.67 -21.17 0.82
N LEU A 61 -6.36 -21.14 1.02
CA LEU A 61 -5.33 -20.91 -0.01
C LEU A 61 -4.18 -21.87 0.24
N GLU A 62 -3.71 -22.56 -0.79
CA GLU A 62 -2.54 -23.42 -0.71
C GLU A 62 -1.79 -23.42 -2.05
N MET A 63 -0.45 -23.39 -1.98
CA MET A 63 0.43 -23.53 -3.13
C MET A 63 1.31 -24.76 -2.90
N TYR A 64 1.19 -25.77 -3.77
CA TYR A 64 1.85 -27.05 -3.62
C TYR A 64 2.28 -27.62 -4.97
N ALA A 65 2.97 -28.74 -4.96
CA ALA A 65 3.34 -29.46 -6.18
C ALA A 65 2.82 -30.89 -6.14
N ILE A 66 2.38 -31.37 -7.29
CA ILE A 66 1.97 -32.76 -7.49
C ILE A 66 2.81 -33.39 -8.61
N ARG A 67 2.82 -34.71 -8.66
CA ARG A 67 3.35 -35.45 -9.81
C ARG A 67 2.22 -35.70 -10.83
N GLY A 68 2.35 -35.15 -12.02
CA GLY A 68 1.43 -35.38 -13.12
C GLY A 68 1.44 -36.80 -13.61
N THR A 69 0.49 -37.16 -14.48
CA THR A 69 0.35 -38.48 -15.09
C THR A 69 1.57 -38.89 -15.92
N ASP A 70 2.25 -37.90 -16.50
CA ASP A 70 3.44 -38.10 -17.36
C ASP A 70 4.74 -38.16 -16.54
N GLY A 71 4.63 -38.12 -15.20
CA GLY A 71 5.76 -38.15 -14.27
C GLY A 71 6.39 -36.79 -13.96
N ASP A 72 5.98 -35.75 -14.66
CA ASP A 72 6.45 -34.38 -14.44
C ASP A 72 5.86 -33.75 -13.15
N ILE A 73 6.63 -32.86 -12.52
CA ILE A 73 6.16 -32.13 -11.36
C ILE A 73 5.42 -30.87 -11.80
N GLN A 74 4.20 -30.73 -11.34
CA GLN A 74 3.31 -29.59 -11.62
C GLN A 74 3.05 -28.78 -10.36
N GLY A 75 3.17 -27.44 -10.48
CA GLY A 75 2.79 -26.52 -9.43
C GLY A 75 1.29 -26.23 -9.48
N GLN A 76 0.64 -26.30 -8.34
CA GLN A 76 -0.78 -25.99 -8.21
C GLN A 76 -1.03 -24.93 -7.14
N THR A 77 -2.05 -24.09 -7.41
CA THR A 77 -2.59 -23.15 -6.43
C THR A 77 -4.06 -23.47 -6.23
N ALA A 78 -4.42 -23.86 -5.02
CA ALA A 78 -5.78 -24.09 -4.60
C ALA A 78 -6.33 -22.83 -3.88
N LEU A 79 -7.53 -22.41 -4.26
CA LEU A 79 -8.29 -21.33 -3.63
C LEU A 79 -9.67 -21.86 -3.26
N GLY A 80 -9.84 -22.30 -2.02
CA GLY A 80 -11.02 -23.08 -1.63
C GLY A 80 -11.21 -24.31 -2.53
N PRO A 81 -12.36 -24.45 -3.22
CA PRO A 81 -12.61 -25.60 -4.09
C PRO A 81 -11.95 -25.52 -5.47
N TRP A 82 -11.38 -24.38 -5.85
CA TRP A 82 -10.79 -24.18 -7.18
C TRP A 82 -9.30 -24.46 -7.16
N VAL A 83 -8.84 -25.29 -8.09
CA VAL A 83 -7.42 -25.61 -8.26
C VAL A 83 -6.98 -25.13 -9.64
N PHE A 84 -5.88 -24.38 -9.66
CA PHE A 84 -5.29 -23.80 -10.87
C PHE A 84 -3.90 -24.40 -11.08
N ASP A 85 -3.58 -24.76 -12.32
CA ASP A 85 -2.20 -25.06 -12.72
C ASP A 85 -1.42 -23.74 -12.75
N THR A 86 -0.41 -23.67 -11.91
CA THR A 86 0.46 -22.50 -11.77
C THR A 86 1.93 -22.86 -11.92
N THR A 87 2.20 -23.98 -12.60
CA THR A 87 3.54 -24.49 -12.89
C THR A 87 4.45 -23.41 -13.49
N GLY A 88 5.64 -23.31 -12.97
CA GLY A 88 6.64 -22.32 -13.41
C GLY A 88 6.56 -20.98 -12.68
N VAL A 89 5.46 -20.70 -11.96
CA VAL A 89 5.28 -19.44 -11.21
C VAL A 89 5.00 -19.71 -9.74
N LEU A 90 3.92 -20.44 -9.41
CA LEU A 90 3.53 -20.73 -8.03
C LEU A 90 3.51 -22.24 -7.78
N GLY A 91 3.82 -22.66 -6.55
CA GLY A 91 3.86 -24.08 -6.16
C GLY A 91 5.10 -24.82 -6.62
N TYR A 92 5.51 -24.64 -7.87
CA TYR A 92 6.71 -25.22 -8.46
C TYR A 92 7.31 -24.26 -9.48
N SER A 93 8.51 -23.77 -9.22
CA SER A 93 9.17 -22.77 -10.05
C SER A 93 10.68 -22.99 -10.15
N SER A 94 11.30 -22.46 -11.22
CA SER A 94 12.74 -22.50 -11.40
C SER A 94 13.44 -21.46 -10.51
N SER A 95 14.54 -21.86 -9.87
CA SER A 95 15.43 -21.01 -9.12
C SER A 95 16.87 -21.38 -9.44
N ASN A 96 17.67 -20.43 -9.96
CA ASN A 96 19.05 -20.67 -10.38
C ASN A 96 19.23 -21.86 -11.35
N GLY A 97 18.28 -22.04 -12.27
CA GLY A 97 18.29 -23.11 -13.24
C GLY A 97 17.85 -24.49 -12.71
N GLN A 98 17.45 -24.55 -11.43
CA GLN A 98 16.87 -25.76 -10.83
C GLN A 98 15.41 -25.51 -10.44
N SER A 99 14.53 -26.44 -10.78
CA SER A 99 13.13 -26.36 -10.38
C SER A 99 12.95 -26.86 -8.96
N THR A 100 12.25 -26.09 -8.13
CA THR A 100 12.02 -26.38 -6.72
C THR A 100 10.56 -26.18 -6.33
N VAL A 101 10.12 -26.95 -5.32
CA VAL A 101 8.79 -26.75 -4.72
C VAL A 101 8.84 -25.56 -3.79
N ARG A 102 8.08 -24.50 -4.12
CA ARG A 102 7.98 -23.28 -3.32
C ARG A 102 6.72 -22.49 -3.69
N GLY A 103 6.15 -21.75 -2.75
CA GLY A 103 4.94 -20.97 -3.02
C GLY A 103 5.18 -19.86 -4.04
N PHE A 104 6.16 -18.98 -3.80
CA PHE A 104 6.52 -17.85 -4.67
C PHE A 104 7.92 -18.03 -5.26
N PRO A 105 8.16 -17.61 -6.52
CA PRO A 105 9.45 -17.75 -7.18
C PRO A 105 10.55 -16.87 -6.54
N ASP A 106 11.79 -17.18 -6.84
CA ASP A 106 12.99 -16.54 -6.26
C ASP A 106 13.07 -15.04 -6.54
N TRP A 107 12.70 -14.60 -7.73
CA TRP A 107 12.73 -13.19 -8.12
C TRP A 107 11.69 -12.32 -7.38
N LEU A 108 10.67 -12.92 -6.74
CA LEU A 108 9.69 -12.23 -5.89
C LEU A 108 10.06 -12.24 -4.40
N THR A 109 11.14 -12.89 -3.99
CA THR A 109 11.46 -13.10 -2.58
C THR A 109 12.78 -12.48 -2.18
N LEU A 110 12.89 -12.08 -0.90
CA LEU A 110 14.10 -11.56 -0.30
C LEU A 110 14.40 -12.31 1.02
N PRO A 111 15.52 -13.07 1.11
CA PRO A 111 16.45 -13.42 0.02
C PRO A 111 15.78 -14.25 -1.07
N SER A 112 16.42 -14.32 -2.25
CA SER A 112 15.92 -15.12 -3.37
C SER A 112 15.97 -16.63 -3.11
N TYR A 113 17.03 -17.10 -2.45
CA TYR A 113 17.13 -18.48 -1.98
C TYR A 113 16.24 -18.73 -0.75
N GLN A 114 15.76 -19.96 -0.59
CA GLN A 114 14.82 -20.30 0.47
C GLN A 114 15.53 -20.31 1.84
N PHE A 115 15.38 -19.22 2.60
CA PHE A 115 15.99 -19.05 3.91
C PHE A 115 15.09 -18.23 4.84
N LEU A 116 14.28 -18.94 5.61
CA LEU A 116 13.26 -18.35 6.50
C LEU A 116 13.84 -17.35 7.51
N THR A 117 14.98 -17.66 8.12
CA THR A 117 15.61 -16.80 9.14
C THR A 117 15.94 -15.44 8.59
N MET A 118 16.62 -15.37 7.42
CA MET A 118 16.94 -14.09 6.78
C MET A 118 15.69 -13.36 6.31
N GLY A 119 14.69 -14.07 5.76
CA GLY A 119 13.40 -13.47 5.41
C GLY A 119 12.75 -12.79 6.60
N ARG A 120 12.76 -13.43 7.78
CA ARG A 120 12.24 -12.85 9.04
C ARG A 120 13.04 -11.65 9.53
N LEU A 121 14.38 -11.69 9.45
CA LEU A 121 15.23 -10.57 9.84
C LEU A 121 14.94 -9.32 9.00
N TRP A 122 14.91 -9.46 7.68
CA TRP A 122 14.53 -8.37 6.77
C TRP A 122 13.13 -7.85 7.06
N HIS A 123 12.16 -8.77 7.16
CA HIS A 123 10.77 -8.39 7.39
C HIS A 123 10.58 -7.61 8.69
N PHE A 124 11.11 -8.10 9.79
CA PHE A 124 10.94 -7.46 11.11
C PHE A 124 11.70 -6.13 11.20
N PHE A 125 12.91 -6.04 10.66
CA PHE A 125 13.64 -4.78 10.63
C PHE A 125 12.85 -3.70 9.88
N PHE A 126 12.41 -4.00 8.67
CA PHE A 126 11.63 -3.04 7.89
C PHE A 126 10.22 -2.81 8.44
N ALA A 127 9.61 -3.77 9.13
CA ALA A 127 8.33 -3.58 9.80
C ALA A 127 8.44 -2.55 10.96
N TRP A 128 9.51 -2.61 11.77
CA TRP A 128 9.76 -1.62 12.81
C TRP A 128 10.09 -0.24 12.24
N LEU A 129 10.90 -0.19 11.19
CA LEU A 129 11.20 1.06 10.49
C LEU A 129 9.92 1.68 9.92
N PHE A 130 9.09 0.89 9.26
CA PHE A 130 7.80 1.30 8.72
C PHE A 130 6.83 1.79 9.80
N ALA A 131 6.66 1.02 10.88
CA ALA A 131 5.76 1.38 11.98
C ALA A 131 6.23 2.66 12.70
N GLY A 132 7.53 2.79 12.98
CA GLY A 132 8.10 3.98 13.62
C GLY A 132 7.98 5.23 12.76
N ALA A 133 8.33 5.13 11.48
CA ALA A 133 8.18 6.25 10.54
C ALA A 133 6.71 6.61 10.30
N GLY A 134 5.81 5.61 10.26
CA GLY A 134 4.37 5.81 10.16
C GLY A 134 3.79 6.53 11.38
N ALA A 135 4.22 6.16 12.58
CA ALA A 135 3.83 6.84 13.81
C ALA A 135 4.29 8.31 13.82
N LEU A 136 5.54 8.58 13.43
CA LEU A 136 6.07 9.95 13.30
C LEU A 136 5.28 10.77 12.27
N PHE A 137 4.96 10.17 11.12
CA PHE A 137 4.14 10.83 10.11
C PHE A 137 2.71 11.08 10.59
N ALA A 138 2.09 10.15 11.32
CA ALA A 138 0.77 10.31 11.91
C ALA A 138 0.75 11.46 12.94
N LEU A 139 1.75 11.52 13.82
CA LEU A 139 1.91 12.64 14.75
C LEU A 139 2.06 13.98 14.01
N TYR A 140 2.93 14.04 13.00
CA TYR A 140 3.05 15.22 12.14
C TYR A 140 1.70 15.62 11.51
N ALA A 141 0.96 14.67 10.95
CA ALA A 141 -0.32 14.93 10.29
C ALA A 141 -1.39 15.47 11.26
N LEU A 142 -1.40 14.96 12.49
CA LEU A 142 -2.29 15.42 13.56
C LEU A 142 -1.95 16.86 14.01
N PHE A 143 -0.68 17.11 14.37
CA PHE A 143 -0.27 18.42 14.92
C PHE A 143 -0.20 19.54 13.87
N SER A 144 0.09 19.21 12.60
CA SER A 144 0.15 20.21 11.51
C SER A 144 -1.21 20.58 10.93
N GLY A 145 -2.30 19.97 11.39
CA GLY A 145 -3.65 20.15 10.83
C GLY A 145 -3.80 19.65 9.38
N HIS A 146 -2.81 18.90 8.87
CA HIS A 146 -2.80 18.36 7.52
C HIS A 146 -4.02 17.48 7.27
N LEU A 147 -4.42 16.68 8.25
CA LEU A 147 -5.55 15.78 8.20
C LEU A 147 -6.88 16.51 7.88
N LYS A 148 -7.17 17.58 8.60
CA LYS A 148 -8.42 18.35 8.43
C LYS A 148 -8.43 19.15 7.13
N ARG A 149 -7.28 19.69 6.72
CA ARG A 149 -7.19 20.61 5.58
C ARG A 149 -7.14 19.90 4.24
N ASP A 150 -6.39 18.81 4.14
CA ASP A 150 -6.05 18.19 2.85
C ASP A 150 -6.73 16.83 2.62
N LEU A 151 -7.11 16.11 3.69
CA LEU A 151 -7.66 14.74 3.61
C LEU A 151 -9.15 14.64 3.97
N TRP A 152 -9.75 15.66 4.60
CA TRP A 152 -11.15 15.59 4.95
C TRP A 152 -12.06 15.57 3.72
N LEU A 153 -13.02 14.62 3.69
CA LEU A 153 -14.04 14.54 2.64
C LEU A 153 -15.27 15.38 3.06
N PRO A 154 -15.60 16.49 2.38
CA PRO A 154 -16.86 17.17 2.60
C PRO A 154 -18.05 16.32 2.16
N ALA A 155 -19.22 16.54 2.76
CA ALA A 155 -20.44 15.76 2.47
C ALA A 155 -20.85 15.76 0.99
N SER A 156 -20.51 16.81 0.26
CA SER A 156 -20.73 16.91 -1.20
C SER A 156 -19.93 15.88 -2.01
N GLN A 157 -18.70 15.56 -1.58
CA GLN A 157 -17.87 14.56 -2.25
C GLN A 157 -18.35 13.12 -1.96
N TRP A 158 -18.91 12.85 -0.79
CA TRP A 158 -19.53 11.55 -0.51
C TRP A 158 -20.66 11.20 -1.47
N ARG A 159 -21.50 12.17 -1.81
CA ARG A 159 -22.62 11.98 -2.76
C ARG A 159 -22.13 11.77 -4.20
N GLY A 160 -20.94 12.25 -4.54
CA GLY A 160 -20.33 12.13 -5.86
C GLY A 160 -19.54 10.85 -6.09
N LEU A 161 -19.25 10.05 -5.04
CA LEU A 161 -18.36 8.88 -5.13
C LEU A 161 -18.76 7.86 -6.18
N GLY A 162 -20.08 7.57 -6.30
CA GLY A 162 -20.58 6.62 -7.31
C GLY A 162 -20.29 7.08 -8.75
N ARG A 163 -20.39 8.39 -9.00
CA ARG A 163 -20.04 8.97 -10.30
C ARG A 163 -18.53 8.94 -10.53
N ASP A 164 -17.74 9.28 -9.51
CA ASP A 164 -16.27 9.24 -9.57
C ASP A 164 -15.77 7.81 -9.90
N VAL A 165 -16.37 6.77 -9.29
CA VAL A 165 -16.06 5.36 -9.60
C VAL A 165 -16.38 5.05 -11.07
N LEU A 166 -17.58 5.44 -11.55
CA LEU A 166 -18.00 5.18 -12.92
C LEU A 166 -17.12 5.91 -13.94
N ASP A 167 -16.71 7.14 -13.65
CA ASP A 167 -15.81 7.93 -14.50
C ASP A 167 -14.39 7.30 -14.55
N HIS A 168 -13.89 6.77 -13.45
CA HIS A 168 -12.63 6.03 -13.42
C HIS A 168 -12.69 4.72 -14.22
N LEU A 169 -13.78 3.95 -14.10
CA LEU A 169 -14.00 2.75 -14.91
C LEU A 169 -14.10 3.05 -16.41
N ARG A 170 -14.59 4.22 -16.77
CA ARG A 170 -14.67 4.70 -18.15
C ARG A 170 -13.41 5.43 -18.63
N LEU A 171 -12.33 5.45 -17.83
CA LEU A 171 -11.08 6.17 -18.10
C LEU A 171 -11.28 7.66 -18.36
N ARG A 172 -12.36 8.25 -17.84
CA ARG A 172 -12.65 9.69 -17.95
C ARG A 172 -12.07 10.41 -16.75
N PHE A 173 -10.83 10.84 -16.87
CA PHE A 173 -10.14 11.58 -15.81
C PHE A 173 -10.47 13.08 -15.95
N HIS A 174 -11.53 13.52 -15.30
CA HIS A 174 -11.82 14.94 -15.18
C HIS A 174 -10.81 15.55 -14.21
N GLY A 175 -9.77 16.17 -14.74
CA GLY A 175 -8.79 16.88 -13.93
C GLY A 175 -9.47 18.04 -13.21
N THR A 176 -9.78 17.86 -11.93
CA THR A 176 -10.16 18.99 -11.07
C THR A 176 -8.95 19.89 -10.96
N ARG A 177 -9.06 21.12 -11.46
CA ARG A 177 -8.00 22.14 -11.35
C ARG A 177 -7.66 22.32 -9.86
N GLY A 178 -6.63 21.59 -9.38
CA GLY A 178 -6.02 21.81 -8.07
C GLY A 178 -6.47 20.94 -6.89
N GLY A 179 -7.36 19.93 -7.05
CA GLY A 179 -7.81 19.06 -5.94
C GLY A 179 -7.81 17.57 -6.25
N TYR A 180 -7.77 16.73 -5.21
CA TYR A 180 -7.98 15.28 -5.33
C TYR A 180 -9.47 14.96 -5.53
N ASN A 181 -9.80 14.01 -6.40
CA ASN A 181 -11.16 13.47 -6.53
C ASN A 181 -11.57 12.77 -5.24
N GLY A 182 -12.90 12.68 -4.97
CA GLY A 182 -13.44 12.00 -3.78
C GLY A 182 -12.95 10.57 -3.64
N LEU A 183 -12.89 9.81 -4.74
CA LEU A 183 -12.39 8.44 -4.77
C LEU A 183 -10.89 8.35 -4.43
N GLN A 184 -10.06 9.26 -4.93
CA GLN A 184 -8.63 9.31 -4.58
C GLN A 184 -8.43 9.59 -3.10
N LYS A 185 -9.18 10.54 -2.52
CA LYS A 185 -9.13 10.83 -1.08
C LYS A 185 -9.57 9.63 -0.24
N LEU A 186 -10.66 8.97 -0.64
CA LEU A 186 -11.16 7.78 0.06
C LEU A 186 -10.14 6.64 0.02
N SER A 187 -9.52 6.40 -1.13
CA SER A 187 -8.47 5.39 -1.28
C SER A 187 -7.26 5.69 -0.39
N TYR A 188 -6.81 6.94 -0.34
CA TYR A 188 -5.72 7.36 0.55
C TYR A 188 -6.08 7.20 2.03
N LEU A 189 -7.30 7.58 2.42
CA LEU A 189 -7.78 7.37 3.79
C LEU A 189 -7.87 5.89 4.15
N GLY A 190 -8.40 5.05 3.25
CA GLY A 190 -8.48 3.61 3.43
C GLY A 190 -7.10 2.96 3.58
N VAL A 191 -6.14 3.33 2.74
CA VAL A 191 -4.77 2.83 2.87
C VAL A 191 -4.12 3.33 4.14
N LEU A 192 -4.11 4.65 4.39
CA LEU A 192 -3.36 5.26 5.48
C LEU A 192 -3.92 4.92 6.87
N PHE A 193 -5.25 4.87 7.02
CA PHE A 193 -5.90 4.71 8.33
C PHE A 193 -6.49 3.32 8.58
N VAL A 194 -6.60 2.48 7.55
CA VAL A 194 -7.10 1.12 7.70
C VAL A 194 -6.05 0.09 7.30
N ALA A 195 -5.63 0.06 6.04
CA ALA A 195 -4.78 -1.02 5.55
C ALA A 195 -3.39 -1.03 6.23
N LEU A 196 -2.68 0.12 6.30
CA LEU A 196 -1.36 0.18 6.91
C LEU A 196 -1.37 -0.08 8.43
N PRO A 197 -2.28 0.49 9.25
CA PRO A 197 -2.41 0.10 10.66
C PRO A 197 -2.76 -1.36 10.85
N MET A 198 -3.67 -1.91 10.05
CA MET A 198 -4.03 -3.33 10.13
C MET A 198 -2.87 -4.27 9.75
N MET A 199 -2.00 -3.87 8.81
CA MET A 199 -0.75 -4.61 8.53
C MET A 199 0.13 -4.71 9.77
N VAL A 200 0.29 -3.61 10.51
CA VAL A 200 1.08 -3.60 11.75
C VAL A 200 0.40 -4.46 12.82
N VAL A 201 -0.88 -4.26 13.07
CA VAL A 201 -1.65 -4.99 14.09
C VAL A 201 -1.64 -6.49 13.82
N THR A 202 -1.98 -6.92 12.61
CA THR A 202 -2.01 -8.35 12.26
C THR A 202 -0.61 -8.97 12.30
N GLY A 203 0.44 -8.22 11.90
CA GLY A 203 1.83 -8.62 12.02
C GLY A 203 2.24 -8.84 13.49
N MET A 204 1.87 -7.92 14.38
CA MET A 204 2.12 -8.02 15.82
C MET A 204 1.38 -9.21 16.44
N CYS A 205 0.15 -9.49 16.03
CA CYS A 205 -0.62 -10.64 16.51
C CYS A 205 0.04 -12.00 16.21
N MET A 206 0.89 -12.08 15.19
CA MET A 206 1.66 -13.28 14.90
C MET A 206 2.91 -13.43 15.79
N SER A 207 3.29 -12.41 16.55
CA SER A 207 4.43 -12.44 17.48
C SER A 207 4.06 -13.17 18.76
N PRO A 208 4.84 -14.19 19.20
CA PRO A 208 4.61 -14.86 20.47
C PRO A 208 4.65 -13.92 21.67
N THR A 209 5.55 -12.93 21.65
CA THR A 209 5.69 -11.93 22.73
C THR A 209 4.46 -11.06 22.86
N VAL A 210 3.91 -10.57 21.75
CA VAL A 210 2.69 -9.75 21.77
C VAL A 210 1.49 -10.59 22.20
N ASN A 211 1.38 -11.83 21.71
CA ASN A 211 0.31 -12.74 22.15
C ASN A 211 0.35 -13.02 23.65
N ALA A 212 1.54 -13.17 24.25
CA ALA A 212 1.66 -13.35 25.69
C ALA A 212 1.25 -12.10 26.49
N ALA A 213 1.54 -10.90 25.96
CA ALA A 213 1.21 -9.62 26.61
C ALA A 213 -0.24 -9.17 26.41
N ALA A 214 -0.83 -9.48 25.24
CA ALA A 214 -2.17 -9.04 24.85
C ALA A 214 -2.93 -10.14 24.08
N PRO A 215 -3.29 -11.25 24.74
CA PRO A 215 -3.97 -12.39 24.07
C PRO A 215 -5.32 -11.99 23.47
N TRP A 216 -6.03 -11.06 24.09
CA TRP A 216 -7.33 -10.54 23.62
C TRP A 216 -7.27 -9.99 22.19
N LEU A 217 -6.13 -9.46 21.76
CA LEU A 217 -5.95 -8.90 20.41
C LEU A 217 -6.01 -10.01 19.35
N LEU A 218 -5.46 -11.17 19.68
CA LEU A 218 -5.51 -12.34 18.82
C LEU A 218 -6.92 -12.96 18.77
N ASP A 219 -7.62 -12.97 19.90
CA ASP A 219 -9.01 -13.45 20.00
C ASP A 219 -9.94 -12.57 19.15
N LEU A 220 -9.73 -11.25 19.16
CA LEU A 220 -10.48 -10.30 18.31
C LEU A 220 -10.35 -10.58 16.81
N LEU A 221 -9.19 -11.07 16.38
CA LEU A 221 -8.94 -11.45 14.98
C LEU A 221 -9.37 -12.89 14.65
N GLY A 222 -9.91 -13.63 15.63
CA GLY A 222 -10.33 -15.01 15.43
C GLY A 222 -9.20 -16.03 15.44
N GLY A 223 -8.06 -15.70 16.06
CA GLY A 223 -6.91 -16.58 16.23
C GLY A 223 -5.73 -16.30 15.29
N ARG A 224 -4.63 -17.05 15.52
CA ARG A 224 -3.34 -16.80 14.87
C ARG A 224 -3.37 -17.02 13.36
N GLN A 225 -4.08 -18.05 12.89
CA GLN A 225 -4.17 -18.34 11.46
C GLN A 225 -5.08 -17.34 10.75
N SER A 226 -6.14 -16.88 11.42
CA SER A 226 -6.95 -15.76 10.93
C SER A 226 -6.14 -14.47 10.80
N ALA A 227 -5.33 -14.12 11.81
CA ALA A 227 -4.44 -12.95 11.74
C ALA A 227 -3.46 -13.04 10.55
N ARG A 228 -2.89 -14.24 10.31
CA ARG A 228 -2.01 -14.51 9.18
C ARG A 228 -2.74 -14.38 7.84
N SER A 229 -3.94 -14.91 7.73
CA SER A 229 -4.78 -14.81 6.53
C SER A 229 -5.20 -13.36 6.24
N ILE A 230 -5.61 -12.61 7.27
CA ILE A 230 -5.96 -11.20 7.15
C ILE A 230 -4.73 -10.37 6.71
N HIS A 231 -3.56 -10.64 7.31
CA HIS A 231 -2.31 -9.98 6.94
C HIS A 231 -1.98 -10.19 5.46
N PHE A 232 -2.09 -11.42 4.98
CA PHE A 232 -1.85 -11.77 3.57
C PHE A 232 -2.86 -11.10 2.63
N ILE A 233 -4.14 -11.10 2.97
CA ILE A 233 -5.20 -10.46 2.17
C ILE A 233 -4.96 -8.95 2.07
N ILE A 234 -4.62 -8.30 3.18
CA ILE A 234 -4.32 -6.85 3.19
C ILE A 234 -3.06 -6.57 2.38
N ALA A 235 -2.01 -7.42 2.48
CA ALA A 235 -0.81 -7.30 1.65
C ALA A 235 -1.16 -7.39 0.15
N GLY A 236 -1.98 -8.36 -0.26
CA GLY A 236 -2.48 -8.47 -1.62
C GLY A 236 -3.29 -7.25 -2.06
N SER A 237 -4.13 -6.71 -1.18
CA SER A 237 -4.90 -5.48 -1.44
C SER A 237 -4.00 -4.26 -1.62
N LEU A 238 -2.92 -4.15 -0.84
CA LEU A 238 -1.92 -3.10 -1.00
C LEU A 238 -1.14 -3.23 -2.33
N VAL A 239 -0.80 -4.45 -2.74
CA VAL A 239 -0.20 -4.70 -4.07
C VAL A 239 -1.14 -4.23 -5.18
N LEU A 240 -2.42 -4.60 -5.11
CA LEU A 240 -3.42 -4.15 -6.08
C LEU A 240 -3.54 -2.61 -6.09
N PHE A 241 -3.57 -1.98 -4.90
CA PHE A 241 -3.57 -0.53 -4.79
C PHE A 241 -2.33 0.10 -5.46
N VAL A 242 -1.13 -0.45 -5.23
CA VAL A 242 0.11 0.04 -5.86
C VAL A 242 0.05 -0.11 -7.37
N ILE A 243 -0.45 -1.21 -7.90
CA ILE A 243 -0.62 -1.42 -9.36
C ILE A 243 -1.54 -0.34 -9.95
N ILE A 244 -2.71 -0.11 -9.34
CA ILE A 244 -3.66 0.92 -9.77
C ILE A 244 -3.02 2.32 -9.65
N HIS A 245 -2.31 2.60 -8.54
CA HIS A 245 -1.62 3.86 -8.33
C HIS A 245 -0.57 4.13 -9.41
N LEU A 246 0.27 3.14 -9.73
CA LEU A 246 1.28 3.27 -10.79
C LEU A 246 0.64 3.48 -12.17
N LEU A 247 -0.43 2.75 -12.47
CA LEU A 247 -1.18 2.94 -13.71
C LEU A 247 -1.69 4.38 -13.82
N MET A 248 -2.28 4.91 -12.73
CA MET A 248 -2.76 6.30 -12.70
C MET A 248 -1.64 7.32 -12.85
N VAL A 249 -0.46 7.07 -12.26
CA VAL A 249 0.73 7.93 -12.44
C VAL A 249 1.18 7.93 -13.90
N ILE A 250 1.23 6.76 -14.55
CA ILE A 250 1.61 6.61 -15.97
C ILE A 250 0.64 7.39 -16.86
N LEU A 251 -0.67 7.21 -16.67
CA LEU A 251 -1.71 7.89 -17.46
C LEU A 251 -1.75 9.41 -17.23
N SER A 252 -1.32 9.90 -16.05
CA SER A 252 -1.35 11.32 -15.69
C SER A 252 -0.08 12.10 -16.07
N GLY A 253 0.91 11.46 -16.69
CA GLY A 253 2.20 12.05 -17.04
C GLY A 253 3.27 11.80 -15.97
N PRO A 254 3.96 10.65 -16.04
CA PRO A 254 4.84 10.14 -14.98
C PRO A 254 6.01 11.06 -14.65
N ILE A 255 6.66 11.66 -15.66
CA ILE A 255 7.82 12.52 -15.47
C ILE A 255 7.48 13.72 -14.58
N ARG A 256 6.33 14.37 -14.83
CA ARG A 256 5.88 15.50 -14.02
C ARG A 256 5.52 15.09 -12.62
N GLN A 257 4.78 13.98 -12.44
CA GLN A 257 4.36 13.48 -11.12
C GLN A 257 5.57 13.10 -10.25
N ILE A 258 6.52 12.36 -10.80
CA ILE A 258 7.74 11.97 -10.10
C ILE A 258 8.57 13.20 -9.75
N ARG A 259 8.77 14.14 -10.68
CA ARG A 259 9.50 15.38 -10.43
C ARG A 259 8.82 16.20 -9.33
N ASP A 260 7.50 16.37 -9.37
CA ASP A 260 6.76 17.12 -8.35
C ASP A 260 6.88 16.45 -6.98
N MET A 261 6.89 15.10 -6.93
CA MET A 261 7.08 14.35 -5.70
C MET A 261 8.53 14.39 -5.19
N LEU A 262 9.53 14.57 -6.05
CA LEU A 262 10.93 14.77 -5.65
C LEU A 262 11.24 16.22 -5.22
N THR A 263 10.72 17.21 -5.95
CA THR A 263 11.08 18.63 -5.75
C THR A 263 10.08 19.42 -4.91
N GLY A 264 8.89 18.85 -4.66
CA GLY A 264 7.78 19.50 -3.93
C GLY A 264 6.74 20.14 -4.83
N GLY A 265 6.97 20.22 -6.17
CA GLY A 265 6.09 20.86 -7.14
C GLY A 265 5.83 22.34 -6.85
N ARG A 266 5.64 23.15 -7.87
CA ARG A 266 5.30 24.58 -7.71
C ARG A 266 3.87 24.77 -8.18
N CYS A 267 2.99 25.25 -7.30
CA CYS A 267 1.64 25.68 -7.64
C CYS A 267 1.65 27.20 -7.76
N GLN A 268 1.37 27.71 -8.97
CA GLN A 268 1.09 29.13 -9.12
C GLN A 268 -0.34 29.38 -8.66
N THR A 269 -0.52 30.21 -7.65
CA THR A 269 -1.85 30.72 -7.29
C THR A 269 -2.29 31.63 -8.44
N PRO A 270 -3.47 31.45 -9.04
CA PRO A 270 -3.95 32.35 -10.09
C PRO A 270 -4.06 33.78 -9.53
N ALA A 271 -3.52 34.75 -10.25
CA ALA A 271 -3.54 36.17 -9.89
C ALA A 271 -4.97 36.75 -9.67
N ALA A 272 -6.01 36.03 -10.12
CA ALA A 272 -7.41 36.43 -10.00
C ALA A 272 -7.98 36.33 -8.57
N GLU A 273 -7.43 35.48 -7.68
CA GLU A 273 -7.90 35.42 -6.28
C GLU A 273 -7.33 36.57 -5.43
N THR A 274 -6.15 37.05 -5.76
CA THR A 274 -5.53 38.18 -5.05
C THR A 274 -6.25 39.48 -5.34
N GLN A 275 -6.80 39.66 -6.55
CA GLN A 275 -7.60 40.85 -6.89
C GLN A 275 -8.99 40.85 -6.25
N ARG A 276 -9.63 39.70 -6.04
CA ARG A 276 -10.92 39.62 -5.35
C ARG A 276 -10.79 39.90 -3.85
N SER A 277 -9.74 39.46 -3.19
CA SER A 277 -9.49 39.74 -1.78
C SER A 277 -9.20 41.22 -1.56
N ALA A 278 -8.41 41.87 -2.39
CA ALA A 278 -8.11 43.31 -2.30
C ALA A 278 -9.35 44.18 -2.56
N TYR A 279 -10.31 43.73 -3.37
CA TYR A 279 -11.54 44.47 -3.68
C TYR A 279 -12.57 44.42 -2.53
N HIS A 280 -12.49 43.37 -1.67
CA HIS A 280 -13.38 43.26 -0.47
C HIS A 280 -12.82 43.93 0.77
N GLU A 281 -11.52 44.24 0.82
CA GLU A 281 -10.91 44.97 1.93
C GLU A 281 -11.00 46.52 1.78
N THR A 282 -11.44 47.02 0.65
CA THR A 282 -11.56 48.45 0.34
C THR A 282 -13.01 48.96 0.32
N LYS A 283 -13.96 48.16 0.75
CA LYS A 283 -15.35 48.56 1.01
C LYS A 283 -15.70 48.30 2.47
#